data_b9f7bc5572e312103e8f7792a6b225bc
#
_entry.id   b9f7bc5572e312103e8f7792a6b225bc
#
_cell.length_a   1.000
_cell.length_b   1.000
_cell.length_c   1.000
_cell.angle_alpha   90.00
_cell.angle_beta   90.00
_cell.angle_gamma   90.00
#
_symmetry.space_group_name_H-M   'P 1'
#
loop_
_entity.id
_entity.type
_entity.pdbx_description
1 polymer ?
#
loop_
_entity_poly.entity_id
_entity_poly.type
_entity_poly.pdbx_seq_one_letter_code
_entity_poly.pdbx_strand_id
1 'polypeptide(L)'
;SEHTPWYDGETLMTMLENIEIQKDANTDDFRFPVQYVNRPNLDFRGFAGTVVSGSVKPGDEITALPSGKKSKVKSIVTFDGDLDVAYPPLAVTLTLEDEIDISRGDMIVKSDNLPLLSTQYKSHLVWMADEPMMPNKQYLFKFASQMTSGSVAEIDHLIDVNTLEHTQGVHMNLNEI
;
A
#
# COMPACT_ATOMS: atom_id res chain seq x y z
N SER A 1 -3.87 38.35 -12.65
CA SER A 1 -4.75 39.17 -11.80
C SER A 1 -4.03 40.45 -11.41
N GLU A 2 -4.76 41.61 -11.27
CA GLU A 2 -4.15 42.87 -10.81
C GLU A 2 -3.49 42.74 -9.43
N HIS A 3 -3.96 41.78 -8.60
CA HIS A 3 -3.45 41.52 -7.26
C HIS A 3 -2.30 40.47 -7.20
N THR A 4 -2.05 39.76 -8.30
CA THR A 4 -1.02 38.74 -8.40
C THR A 4 -0.28 38.84 -9.73
N PRO A 5 0.40 39.99 -10.01
CA PRO A 5 1.05 40.24 -11.29
C PRO A 5 2.27 39.32 -11.55
N TRP A 6 2.73 38.64 -10.52
CA TRP A 6 3.83 37.66 -10.54
C TRP A 6 3.37 36.23 -10.90
N TYR A 7 2.04 36.00 -11.01
CA TYR A 7 1.51 34.66 -11.27
C TYR A 7 0.97 34.56 -12.71
N ASP A 8 1.64 33.79 -13.53
CA ASP A 8 1.29 33.53 -14.94
C ASP A 8 0.61 32.16 -15.16
N GLY A 9 0.36 31.39 -14.08
CA GLY A 9 -0.25 30.08 -14.15
C GLY A 9 -1.77 30.11 -14.33
N GLU A 10 -2.36 28.94 -14.46
CA GLU A 10 -3.81 28.75 -14.54
C GLU A 10 -4.50 29.15 -13.24
N THR A 11 -5.80 29.48 -13.33
CA THR A 11 -6.59 29.70 -12.13
C THR A 11 -6.78 28.37 -11.37
N LEU A 12 -6.99 28.44 -10.05
CA LEU A 12 -7.27 27.26 -9.24
C LEU A 12 -8.47 26.45 -9.80
N MET A 13 -9.52 27.11 -10.26
CA MET A 13 -10.68 26.44 -10.85
C MET A 13 -10.31 25.71 -12.14
N THR A 14 -9.58 26.36 -13.04
CA THR A 14 -9.12 25.73 -14.28
C THR A 14 -8.23 24.53 -14.01
N MET A 15 -7.32 24.63 -13.03
CA MET A 15 -6.47 23.52 -12.59
C MET A 15 -7.30 22.35 -12.05
N LEU A 16 -8.28 22.63 -11.19
CA LEU A 16 -9.14 21.58 -10.61
C LEU A 16 -10.05 20.91 -11.66
N GLU A 17 -10.52 21.66 -12.66
CA GLU A 17 -11.33 21.12 -13.75
C GLU A 17 -10.52 20.24 -14.72
N ASN A 18 -9.24 20.54 -14.89
CA ASN A 18 -8.37 19.85 -15.85
C ASN A 18 -7.46 18.78 -15.22
N ILE A 19 -7.43 18.66 -13.89
CA ILE A 19 -6.58 17.69 -13.22
C ILE A 19 -7.02 16.26 -13.57
N GLU A 20 -6.12 15.50 -14.15
CA GLU A 20 -6.36 14.10 -14.48
C GLU A 20 -6.23 13.23 -13.22
N ILE A 21 -7.35 12.82 -12.63
CA ILE A 21 -7.42 12.06 -11.37
C ILE A 21 -6.96 10.59 -11.54
N GLN A 22 -6.91 10.08 -12.78
CA GLN A 22 -6.72 8.64 -13.02
C GLN A 22 -5.27 8.19 -13.24
N LYS A 23 -4.29 9.09 -13.34
CA LYS A 23 -2.91 8.72 -13.68
C LYS A 23 -2.09 8.12 -12.53
N ASP A 24 -2.53 8.26 -11.28
CA ASP A 24 -1.75 7.84 -10.11
C ASP A 24 -2.05 6.40 -9.64
N ALA A 25 -3.09 5.75 -10.18
CA ALA A 25 -3.43 4.39 -9.84
C ALA A 25 -2.56 3.41 -10.66
N ASN A 26 -1.67 2.67 -10.00
CA ASN A 26 -1.03 1.51 -10.61
C ASN A 26 -2.10 0.45 -10.91
N THR A 27 -2.39 0.22 -12.19
CA THR A 27 -3.41 -0.73 -12.65
C THR A 27 -2.83 -2.10 -13.01
N ASP A 28 -1.52 -2.24 -13.06
CA ASP A 28 -0.81 -3.41 -13.58
C ASP A 28 -0.40 -4.37 -12.46
N ASP A 29 0.16 -3.83 -11.39
CA ASP A 29 0.72 -4.63 -10.30
C ASP A 29 -0.35 -4.95 -9.26
N PHE A 30 -0.99 -6.11 -9.35
CA PHE A 30 -1.99 -6.50 -8.36
C PHE A 30 -1.38 -6.73 -6.98
N ARG A 31 -1.87 -5.98 -6.00
CA ARG A 31 -1.47 -6.05 -4.59
C ARG A 31 -2.70 -6.03 -3.69
N PHE A 32 -2.85 -7.08 -2.91
CA PHE A 32 -4.00 -7.28 -2.03
C PHE A 32 -3.53 -7.72 -0.64
N PRO A 33 -3.31 -6.77 0.29
CA PRO A 33 -2.98 -7.10 1.69
C PRO A 33 -4.19 -7.72 2.38
N VAL A 34 -4.00 -8.90 2.95
CA VAL A 34 -5.06 -9.61 3.69
C VAL A 34 -5.25 -8.95 5.06
N GLN A 35 -6.46 -8.43 5.29
CA GLN A 35 -6.83 -7.77 6.54
C GLN A 35 -7.54 -8.71 7.50
N TYR A 36 -8.31 -9.66 6.97
CA TYR A 36 -9.09 -10.60 7.75
C TYR A 36 -9.31 -11.90 6.98
N VAL A 37 -9.26 -13.04 7.69
CA VAL A 37 -9.62 -14.34 7.14
C VAL A 37 -11.01 -14.70 7.63
N ASN A 38 -11.98 -14.75 6.72
CA ASN A 38 -13.37 -15.04 7.01
C ASN A 38 -13.63 -16.54 6.80
N ARG A 39 -13.97 -17.26 7.87
CA ARG A 39 -14.32 -18.68 7.85
C ARG A 39 -15.54 -18.94 8.74
N PRO A 40 -16.74 -18.53 8.32
CA PRO A 40 -17.95 -18.69 9.11
C PRO A 40 -18.38 -20.15 9.27
N ASN A 41 -17.98 -21.02 8.34
CA ASN A 41 -18.27 -22.48 8.34
C ASN A 41 -17.14 -23.23 7.62
N LEU A 42 -17.30 -24.56 7.45
CA LEU A 42 -16.28 -25.40 6.82
C LEU A 42 -16.23 -25.25 5.28
N ASP A 43 -17.31 -24.80 4.68
CA ASP A 43 -17.44 -24.72 3.21
C ASP A 43 -17.00 -23.38 2.62
N PHE A 44 -16.80 -22.36 3.47
CA PHE A 44 -16.38 -21.02 3.06
C PHE A 44 -15.10 -20.60 3.74
N ARG A 45 -14.11 -20.25 2.92
CA ARG A 45 -12.89 -19.57 3.34
C ARG A 45 -12.60 -18.39 2.43
N GLY A 46 -12.72 -17.19 2.97
CA GLY A 46 -12.51 -15.95 2.23
C GLY A 46 -11.42 -15.09 2.86
N PHE A 47 -10.69 -14.39 2.03
CA PHE A 47 -9.61 -13.48 2.41
C PHE A 47 -10.08 -12.05 2.13
N ALA A 48 -10.44 -11.32 3.18
CA ALA A 48 -10.94 -9.96 3.08
C ALA A 48 -9.81 -8.95 3.11
N GLY A 49 -9.91 -7.93 2.27
CA GLY A 49 -8.94 -6.84 2.16
C GLY A 49 -9.41 -5.75 1.22
N THR A 50 -8.52 -4.79 0.97
CA THR A 50 -8.72 -3.73 -0.01
C THR A 50 -7.68 -3.89 -1.11
N VAL A 51 -8.10 -3.83 -2.36
CA VAL A 51 -7.18 -3.80 -3.50
C VAL A 51 -6.39 -2.50 -3.45
N VAL A 52 -5.07 -2.60 -3.30
CA VAL A 52 -4.17 -1.43 -3.21
C VAL A 52 -3.70 -0.98 -4.59
N SER A 53 -3.42 -1.95 -5.47
CA SER A 53 -3.03 -1.68 -6.85
C SER A 53 -3.38 -2.85 -7.76
N GLY A 54 -3.36 -2.61 -9.06
CA GLY A 54 -3.66 -3.60 -10.09
C GLY A 54 -5.11 -4.06 -10.10
N SER A 55 -5.39 -5.12 -10.83
CA SER A 55 -6.72 -5.73 -10.89
C SER A 55 -6.64 -7.24 -10.85
N VAL A 56 -7.74 -7.89 -10.42
CA VAL A 56 -7.84 -9.35 -10.36
C VAL A 56 -9.21 -9.80 -10.81
N LYS A 57 -9.26 -10.98 -11.43
CA LYS A 57 -10.50 -11.65 -11.91
C LYS A 57 -10.59 -13.08 -11.39
N PRO A 58 -11.77 -13.68 -11.31
CA PRO A 58 -11.91 -15.12 -11.14
C PRO A 58 -11.12 -15.88 -12.21
N GLY A 59 -10.39 -16.94 -11.80
CA GLY A 59 -9.49 -17.71 -12.65
C GLY A 59 -8.04 -17.22 -12.72
N ASP A 60 -7.75 -15.99 -12.28
CA ASP A 60 -6.38 -15.48 -12.21
C ASP A 60 -5.54 -16.31 -11.24
N GLU A 61 -4.30 -16.66 -11.66
CA GLU A 61 -3.34 -17.34 -10.80
C GLU A 61 -2.69 -16.34 -9.84
N ILE A 62 -2.74 -16.66 -8.56
CA ILE A 62 -2.19 -15.84 -7.48
C ILE A 62 -1.12 -16.57 -6.69
N THR A 63 -0.26 -15.78 -6.06
CA THR A 63 0.73 -16.23 -5.09
C THR A 63 0.50 -15.53 -3.76
N ALA A 64 0.46 -16.30 -2.68
CA ALA A 64 0.43 -15.78 -1.31
C ALA A 64 1.85 -15.52 -0.80
N LEU A 65 2.12 -14.31 -0.34
CA LEU A 65 3.42 -13.93 0.21
C LEU A 65 3.32 -13.72 1.72
N PRO A 66 4.33 -14.13 2.51
CA PRO A 66 5.66 -14.59 2.08
C PRO A 66 5.77 -16.07 1.76
N SER A 67 4.71 -16.90 1.93
CA SER A 67 4.79 -18.35 1.83
C SER A 67 5.15 -18.89 0.44
N GLY A 68 4.87 -18.10 -0.63
CA GLY A 68 5.06 -18.50 -2.02
C GLY A 68 4.05 -19.54 -2.54
N LYS A 69 3.03 -19.89 -1.74
CA LYS A 69 1.98 -20.82 -2.17
C LYS A 69 1.12 -20.22 -3.26
N LYS A 70 0.77 -21.02 -4.25
CA LYS A 70 -0.04 -20.61 -5.41
C LYS A 70 -1.43 -21.20 -5.36
N SER A 71 -2.39 -20.49 -5.91
CA SER A 71 -3.76 -20.94 -6.17
C SER A 71 -4.39 -20.08 -7.25
N LYS A 72 -5.66 -20.30 -7.56
CA LYS A 72 -6.45 -19.42 -8.42
C LYS A 72 -7.58 -18.77 -7.65
N VAL A 73 -7.93 -17.56 -8.07
CA VAL A 73 -9.11 -16.86 -7.56
C VAL A 73 -10.36 -17.61 -8.02
N LYS A 74 -11.16 -18.10 -7.07
CA LYS A 74 -12.42 -18.78 -7.35
C LYS A 74 -13.54 -17.77 -7.56
N SER A 75 -13.69 -16.80 -6.65
CA SER A 75 -14.68 -15.71 -6.74
C SER A 75 -14.22 -14.48 -5.99
N ILE A 76 -14.82 -13.35 -6.33
CA ILE A 76 -14.64 -12.05 -5.69
C ILE A 76 -15.97 -11.67 -5.06
N VAL A 77 -16.07 -11.79 -3.75
CA VAL A 77 -17.32 -11.66 -3.00
C VAL A 77 -17.44 -10.29 -2.36
N THR A 78 -18.60 -9.65 -2.52
CA THR A 78 -18.97 -8.42 -1.82
C THR A 78 -20.32 -8.60 -1.12
N PHE A 79 -20.77 -7.57 -0.38
CA PHE A 79 -22.10 -7.57 0.25
C PHE A 79 -23.22 -7.62 -0.81
N ASP A 80 -23.02 -6.96 -1.96
CA ASP A 80 -24.01 -6.85 -3.02
C ASP A 80 -23.96 -8.02 -4.03
N GLY A 81 -23.05 -8.97 -3.84
CA GLY A 81 -22.85 -10.13 -4.70
C GLY A 81 -21.43 -10.29 -5.20
N ASP A 82 -21.23 -11.22 -6.12
CA ASP A 82 -19.93 -11.52 -6.71
C ASP A 82 -19.60 -10.54 -7.83
N LEU A 83 -18.30 -10.19 -7.94
CA LEU A 83 -17.76 -9.31 -8.98
C LEU A 83 -16.97 -10.09 -10.01
N ASP A 84 -17.02 -9.64 -11.26
CA ASP A 84 -16.18 -10.17 -12.36
C ASP A 84 -14.74 -9.64 -12.30
N VAL A 85 -14.51 -8.48 -11.64
CA VAL A 85 -13.20 -7.85 -11.50
C VAL A 85 -13.15 -7.01 -10.23
N ALA A 86 -12.01 -7.08 -9.51
CA ALA A 86 -11.69 -6.13 -8.44
C ALA A 86 -10.48 -5.28 -8.81
N TYR A 87 -10.53 -3.99 -8.45
CA TYR A 87 -9.53 -2.97 -8.72
C TYR A 87 -9.47 -1.96 -7.57
N PRO A 88 -8.45 -1.11 -7.47
CA PRO A 88 -8.36 -0.10 -6.42
C PRO A 88 -9.50 0.95 -6.49
N PRO A 89 -10.03 1.37 -5.38
CA PRO A 89 -9.77 0.97 -3.99
C PRO A 89 -10.84 0.00 -3.42
N LEU A 90 -11.33 -0.94 -4.21
CA LEU A 90 -12.42 -1.83 -3.79
C LEU A 90 -12.03 -2.71 -2.59
N ALA A 91 -12.90 -2.74 -1.58
CA ALA A 91 -12.82 -3.66 -0.46
C ALA A 91 -13.63 -4.92 -0.82
N VAL A 92 -12.97 -6.07 -0.89
CA VAL A 92 -13.55 -7.32 -1.35
C VAL A 92 -13.10 -8.51 -0.49
N THR A 93 -13.77 -9.64 -0.65
CA THR A 93 -13.34 -10.93 -0.12
C THR A 93 -13.00 -11.87 -1.28
N LEU A 94 -11.75 -12.29 -1.37
CA LEU A 94 -11.31 -13.27 -2.36
C LEU A 94 -11.50 -14.68 -1.80
N THR A 95 -12.10 -15.59 -2.59
CA THR A 95 -12.06 -17.03 -2.34
C THR A 95 -11.11 -17.68 -3.33
N LEU A 96 -10.50 -18.78 -2.94
CA LEU A 96 -9.51 -19.49 -3.74
C LEU A 96 -9.99 -20.91 -4.08
N GLU A 97 -9.43 -21.49 -5.15
CA GLU A 97 -9.74 -22.87 -5.54
C GLU A 97 -9.14 -23.87 -4.57
N ASP A 98 -7.90 -23.60 -4.09
CA ASP A 98 -7.18 -24.46 -3.17
C ASP A 98 -7.23 -23.94 -1.74
N GLU A 99 -7.26 -24.84 -0.76
CA GLU A 99 -7.10 -24.49 0.65
C GLU A 99 -5.61 -24.28 0.99
N ILE A 100 -5.12 -23.07 0.75
CA ILE A 100 -3.76 -22.68 1.14
C ILE A 100 -3.79 -21.81 2.40
N ASP A 101 -2.74 -21.91 3.22
CA ASP A 101 -2.62 -21.07 4.41
C ASP A 101 -2.24 -19.65 4.04
N ILE A 102 -3.14 -18.74 4.36
CA ILE A 102 -2.98 -17.30 4.27
C ILE A 102 -3.52 -16.70 5.57
N SER A 103 -2.76 -15.79 6.14
CA SER A 103 -3.09 -15.13 7.39
C SER A 103 -3.26 -13.62 7.21
N ARG A 104 -3.84 -12.97 8.21
CA ARG A 104 -3.80 -11.50 8.27
C ARG A 104 -2.35 -11.01 8.25
N GLY A 105 -2.05 -10.06 7.38
CA GLY A 105 -0.72 -9.52 7.17
C GLY A 105 -0.02 -10.07 5.94
N ASP A 106 -0.46 -11.21 5.42
CA ASP A 106 0.04 -11.74 4.15
C ASP A 106 -0.44 -10.88 2.99
N MET A 107 0.22 -11.01 1.86
CA MET A 107 -0.15 -10.32 0.64
C MET A 107 -0.47 -11.31 -0.47
N ILE A 108 -1.61 -11.14 -1.12
CA ILE A 108 -1.96 -11.86 -2.34
C ILE A 108 -1.56 -11.01 -3.55
N VAL A 109 -0.81 -11.61 -4.47
CA VAL A 109 -0.32 -10.97 -5.70
C VAL A 109 -0.58 -11.87 -6.90
N LYS A 110 -0.56 -11.34 -8.12
CA LYS A 110 -0.55 -12.17 -9.33
C LYS A 110 0.76 -12.95 -9.44
N SER A 111 0.70 -14.21 -9.87
CA SER A 111 1.86 -15.11 -9.94
C SER A 111 2.89 -14.71 -11.00
N ASP A 112 2.47 -13.95 -12.01
CA ASP A 112 3.31 -13.43 -13.10
C ASP A 112 3.97 -12.08 -12.75
N ASN A 113 3.59 -11.46 -11.63
CA ASN A 113 4.09 -10.15 -11.20
C ASN A 113 4.38 -10.12 -9.68
N LEU A 114 5.44 -10.79 -9.27
CA LEU A 114 5.85 -10.84 -7.87
C LEU A 114 6.62 -9.57 -7.47
N PRO A 115 6.29 -8.96 -6.31
CA PRO A 115 7.08 -7.86 -5.76
C PRO A 115 8.43 -8.35 -5.26
N LEU A 116 9.40 -7.45 -5.22
CA LEU A 116 10.66 -7.70 -4.54
C LEU A 116 10.43 -7.81 -3.03
N LEU A 117 10.83 -8.93 -2.45
CA LEU A 117 10.85 -9.13 -1.00
C LEU A 117 12.22 -8.73 -0.45
N SER A 118 12.24 -7.86 0.54
CA SER A 118 13.47 -7.41 1.17
C SER A 118 13.26 -7.17 2.66
N THR A 119 14.31 -7.26 3.44
CA THR A 119 14.37 -6.83 4.84
C THR A 119 14.93 -5.42 5.00
N GLN A 120 15.36 -4.81 3.89
CA GLN A 120 15.90 -3.45 3.87
C GLN A 120 15.14 -2.60 2.86
N TYR A 121 14.73 -1.43 3.28
CA TYR A 121 13.95 -0.50 2.49
C TYR A 121 14.54 0.90 2.60
N LYS A 122 14.41 1.67 1.53
CA LYS A 122 14.62 3.10 1.50
C LYS A 122 13.26 3.78 1.39
N SER A 123 12.96 4.71 2.27
CA SER A 123 11.66 5.38 2.31
C SER A 123 11.79 6.81 2.82
N HIS A 124 10.83 7.65 2.47
CA HIS A 124 10.63 8.93 3.13
C HIS A 124 9.79 8.72 4.38
N LEU A 125 10.19 9.37 5.47
CA LEU A 125 9.49 9.31 6.75
C LEU A 125 9.10 10.74 7.15
N VAL A 126 7.91 10.88 7.74
CA VAL A 126 7.52 12.07 8.49
C VAL A 126 7.51 11.69 9.95
N TRP A 127 8.36 12.31 10.76
CA TRP A 127 8.42 11.99 12.19
C TRP A 127 7.42 12.85 12.97
N MET A 128 6.48 12.20 13.64
CA MET A 128 5.35 12.88 14.32
C MET A 128 5.34 12.68 15.84
N ALA A 129 6.44 12.23 16.44
CA ALA A 129 6.56 12.05 17.89
C ALA A 129 7.43 13.15 18.51
N ASP A 130 7.12 13.51 19.78
CA ASP A 130 7.91 14.51 20.52
C ASP A 130 9.35 14.06 20.79
N GLU A 131 9.54 12.75 21.07
CA GLU A 131 10.88 12.17 21.17
C GLU A 131 11.54 12.07 19.81
N PRO A 132 12.79 12.52 19.64
CA PRO A 132 13.49 12.36 18.38
C PRO A 132 13.63 10.90 17.95
N MET A 133 13.48 10.67 16.64
CA MET A 133 13.82 9.38 16.03
C MET A 133 15.33 9.23 15.99
N MET A 134 15.81 8.14 16.56
CA MET A 134 17.23 7.82 16.63
C MET A 134 17.55 6.62 15.76
N PRO A 135 18.58 6.68 14.90
CA PRO A 135 19.09 5.50 14.19
C PRO A 135 19.45 4.37 15.15
N ASN A 136 19.27 3.13 14.68
CA ASN A 136 19.55 1.89 15.40
C ASN A 136 18.69 1.63 16.66
N LYS A 137 17.77 2.52 17.01
CA LYS A 137 16.73 2.26 18.02
C LYS A 137 15.67 1.33 17.40
N GLN A 138 15.14 0.40 18.19
CA GLN A 138 14.06 -0.49 17.76
C GLN A 138 12.71 0.25 17.76
N TYR A 139 12.00 0.13 16.66
CA TYR A 139 10.65 0.68 16.46
C TYR A 139 9.70 -0.42 15.98
N LEU A 140 8.41 -0.20 16.18
CA LEU A 140 7.37 -1.03 15.58
C LEU A 140 6.98 -0.42 14.22
N PHE A 141 7.01 -1.27 13.20
CA PHE A 141 6.60 -0.92 11.84
C PHE A 141 5.28 -1.60 11.51
N LYS A 142 4.37 -0.85 10.90
CA LYS A 142 3.10 -1.36 10.39
C LYS A 142 3.08 -1.24 8.87
N PHE A 143 3.09 -2.39 8.18
CA PHE A 143 2.95 -2.50 6.74
C PHE A 143 1.56 -3.02 6.42
N ALA A 144 0.64 -2.13 6.01
CA ALA A 144 -0.78 -2.46 5.83
C ALA A 144 -1.37 -3.12 7.10
N SER A 145 -1.59 -4.44 7.09
CA SER A 145 -2.14 -5.21 8.22
C SER A 145 -1.09 -5.98 9.03
N GLN A 146 0.17 -5.99 8.58
CA GLN A 146 1.28 -6.66 9.27
C GLN A 146 1.99 -5.72 10.23
N MET A 147 2.38 -6.24 11.40
CA MET A 147 3.23 -5.54 12.37
C MET A 147 4.56 -6.28 12.49
N THR A 148 5.65 -5.53 12.48
CA THR A 148 6.99 -6.07 12.69
C THR A 148 7.86 -5.10 13.47
N SER A 149 8.96 -5.57 14.04
CA SER A 149 9.97 -4.72 14.64
C SER A 149 11.15 -4.51 13.68
N GLY A 150 11.73 -3.34 13.74
CA GLY A 150 12.89 -3.00 12.93
C GLY A 150 13.59 -1.75 13.46
N SER A 151 14.59 -1.28 12.77
CA SER A 151 15.30 -0.05 13.10
C SER A 151 15.58 0.76 11.84
N VAL A 152 15.68 2.07 12.00
CA VAL A 152 16.25 2.93 10.97
C VAL A 152 17.76 2.79 11.04
N ALA A 153 18.40 2.29 9.97
CA ALA A 153 19.84 2.10 9.94
C ALA A 153 20.59 3.43 9.83
N GLU A 154 20.15 4.28 8.91
CA GLU A 154 20.74 5.59 8.64
C GLU A 154 19.69 6.57 8.11
N ILE A 155 19.99 7.85 8.21
CA ILE A 155 19.25 8.94 7.60
C ILE A 155 20.09 9.47 6.45
N ASP A 156 19.60 9.36 5.23
CA ASP A 156 20.32 9.87 4.06
C ASP A 156 20.39 11.40 4.09
N HIS A 157 19.27 12.03 4.34
CA HIS A 157 19.11 13.49 4.45
C HIS A 157 17.77 13.81 5.12
N LEU A 158 17.64 15.03 5.60
CA LEU A 158 16.41 15.67 5.99
C LEU A 158 15.94 16.60 4.87
N ILE A 159 14.63 16.72 4.70
CA ILE A 159 14.01 17.60 3.70
C ILE A 159 13.38 18.78 4.42
N ASP A 160 13.80 20.01 4.09
CA ASP A 160 13.09 21.21 4.55
C ASP A 160 11.78 21.35 3.80
N VAL A 161 10.66 21.38 4.53
CA VAL A 161 9.31 21.39 3.95
C VAL A 161 8.97 22.68 3.19
N ASN A 162 9.70 23.78 3.43
CA ASN A 162 9.43 25.06 2.80
C ASN A 162 10.29 25.28 1.54
N THR A 163 11.57 24.88 1.61
CA THR A 163 12.53 25.11 0.52
C THR A 163 12.77 23.89 -0.34
N LEU A 164 12.38 22.69 0.16
CA LEU A 164 12.69 21.37 -0.41
C LEU A 164 14.18 21.07 -0.51
N GLU A 165 15.01 21.82 0.21
CA GLU A 165 16.44 21.57 0.28
C GLU A 165 16.76 20.38 1.17
N HIS A 166 17.81 19.65 0.79
CA HIS A 166 18.28 18.49 1.53
C HIS A 166 19.40 18.91 2.49
N THR A 167 19.28 18.55 3.76
CA THR A 167 20.27 18.80 4.79
C THR A 167 20.71 17.51 5.47
N GLN A 168 21.92 17.51 6.03
CA GLN A 168 22.41 16.36 6.79
C GLN A 168 21.77 16.33 8.18
N GLY A 169 21.34 15.12 8.61
CA GLY A 169 20.79 14.90 9.94
C GLY A 169 21.27 13.60 10.56
N VAL A 170 21.44 13.58 11.87
CA VAL A 170 21.81 12.39 12.65
C VAL A 170 20.63 11.80 13.42
N HIS A 171 19.55 12.53 13.50
CA HIS A 171 18.26 12.14 14.09
C HIS A 171 17.16 12.96 13.44
N MET A 172 15.90 12.59 13.62
CA MET A 172 14.74 13.36 13.17
C MET A 172 13.94 13.87 14.36
N ASN A 173 13.65 15.16 14.37
CA ASN A 173 12.77 15.79 15.34
C ASN A 173 11.32 15.78 14.86
N LEU A 174 10.40 16.21 15.75
CA LEU A 174 8.99 16.36 15.42
C LEU A 174 8.79 17.20 14.13
N ASN A 175 7.98 16.70 13.20
CA ASN A 175 7.64 17.28 11.90
C ASN A 175 8.80 17.37 10.88
N GLU A 176 9.91 16.73 11.12
CA GLU A 176 10.97 16.58 10.10
C GLU A 176 10.66 15.44 9.13
N ILE A 177 11.10 15.59 7.87
CA ILE A 177 10.97 14.62 6.79
C ILE A 177 12.34 14.11 6.38
#